data_d6865f1ad1fb53712744c158b26334e0
#
_entry.id   d6865f1ad1fb53712744c158b26334e0
#
_cell.length_a   1.000
_cell.length_b   1.000
_cell.length_c   1.000
_cell.angle_alpha   90.00
_cell.angle_beta   90.00
_cell.angle_gamma   90.00
#
_symmetry.space_group_name_H-M   'P 1'
#
loop_
_entity.id
_entity.type
_entity.pdbx_description
1 polymer ?
#
loop_
_entity_poly.entity_id
_entity_poly.type
_entity_poly.pdbx_seq_one_letter_code
_entity_poly.pdbx_strand_id
1 'polypeptide(L)'
;MKKCIGCGATLQCIDELKEGYINEKLIDRENAYCLRCHRLRNYNENKEVLKEDYIKILSKICNEDALIVHIVDLFDFSNTFLPQIKRLTGQNDCIICANKRDLLPKSVKDNKIINFVRHMANLDDFKALDVILTSAKTLDNITDLVESIIKYAKGRKVYFVGCANVGKSSIINAILKKYSDERKDVITTSNIPGTTLGFIEIHLENFSFIDTPGVFNERQIVNSLSSESMNKIMPKKEIKPINLQLDSKQTVFISGLARFDFVDGDKTNFTFYFSNDLLIHRTKLENADNLFARQISELLNPPTKEEYSNLTYYSRILNFDGEKKMDLVLSGLGFITIKDKCKIKITTVEGVIIYTREALI
;
A
#
# COMPACT_ATOMS: atom_id res chain seq x y z
N MET A 1 26.24 27.98 -2.19
CA MET A 1 25.13 27.59 -3.06
C MET A 1 24.27 26.57 -2.31
N LYS A 2 22.97 26.76 -2.27
CA LYS A 2 22.06 25.80 -1.58
C LYS A 2 21.96 24.51 -2.40
N LYS A 3 21.86 23.38 -1.70
CA LYS A 3 21.68 22.06 -2.31
C LYS A 3 20.26 21.55 -2.08
N CYS A 4 19.74 20.83 -3.05
CA CYS A 4 18.46 20.15 -2.91
C CYS A 4 18.55 19.05 -1.84
N ILE A 5 17.65 19.04 -0.85
CA ILE A 5 17.65 18.04 0.23
C ILE A 5 17.32 16.63 -0.29
N GLY A 6 16.64 16.53 -1.44
CA GLY A 6 16.26 15.24 -2.00
C GLY A 6 17.34 14.55 -2.82
N CYS A 7 18.02 15.27 -3.73
CA CYS A 7 19.00 14.69 -4.66
C CYS A 7 20.41 15.26 -4.52
N GLY A 8 20.65 16.25 -3.65
CA GLY A 8 21.97 16.88 -3.49
C GLY A 8 22.37 17.84 -4.59
N ALA A 9 21.63 17.97 -5.69
CA ALA A 9 21.94 18.89 -6.78
C ALA A 9 21.96 20.34 -6.31
N THR A 10 22.88 21.16 -6.86
CA THR A 10 22.92 22.60 -6.59
C THR A 10 21.65 23.27 -7.11
N LEU A 11 20.93 23.99 -6.23
CA LEU A 11 19.68 24.65 -6.61
C LEU A 11 19.97 25.83 -7.55
N GLN A 12 19.18 25.94 -8.62
CA GLN A 12 19.23 27.01 -9.62
C GLN A 12 17.83 27.38 -10.09
N CYS A 13 17.64 28.64 -10.53
CA CYS A 13 16.35 29.17 -10.98
C CYS A 13 16.37 29.56 -12.48
N ILE A 14 17.43 29.15 -13.23
CA ILE A 14 17.70 29.64 -14.57
C ILE A 14 17.04 28.78 -15.64
N ASP A 15 17.16 27.45 -15.51
CA ASP A 15 16.72 26.50 -16.53
C ASP A 15 15.86 25.40 -15.91
N GLU A 16 14.56 25.38 -16.24
CA GLU A 16 13.58 24.41 -15.70
C GLU A 16 13.90 22.98 -16.13
N LEU A 17 14.58 22.78 -17.22
CA LEU A 17 14.95 21.46 -17.74
C LEU A 17 16.23 20.90 -17.13
N LYS A 18 17.02 21.72 -16.44
CA LYS A 18 18.27 21.30 -15.81
C LYS A 18 18.09 20.88 -14.36
N GLU A 19 19.07 20.11 -13.90
CA GLU A 19 19.13 19.66 -12.51
C GLU A 19 19.13 20.82 -11.52
N GLY A 20 18.51 20.58 -10.35
CA GLY A 20 18.48 21.57 -9.30
C GLY A 20 17.50 22.72 -9.50
N TYR A 21 16.72 22.75 -10.59
CA TYR A 21 15.76 23.84 -10.81
C TYR A 21 14.75 23.94 -9.69
N ILE A 22 14.55 25.17 -9.21
CA ILE A 22 13.56 25.53 -8.19
C ILE A 22 12.98 26.91 -8.54
N ASN A 23 11.70 27.11 -8.25
CA ASN A 23 11.10 28.43 -8.42
C ASN A 23 11.78 29.43 -7.48
N GLU A 24 12.11 30.63 -8.01
CA GLU A 24 12.83 31.68 -7.31
C GLU A 24 12.25 32.02 -5.93
N LYS A 25 10.92 31.98 -5.80
CA LYS A 25 10.20 32.20 -4.52
C LYS A 25 10.43 31.13 -3.45
N LEU A 26 10.97 30.00 -3.82
CA LEU A 26 11.11 28.82 -2.95
C LEU A 26 12.57 28.52 -2.60
N ILE A 27 13.55 29.15 -3.26
CA ILE A 27 14.99 28.86 -3.10
C ILE A 27 15.49 29.19 -1.69
N ASP A 28 14.85 30.14 -1.01
CA ASP A 28 15.25 30.60 0.33
C ASP A 28 14.70 29.78 1.47
N ARG A 29 13.86 28.80 1.22
CA ARG A 29 13.35 27.89 2.26
C ARG A 29 14.49 27.06 2.85
N GLU A 30 14.43 26.84 4.16
CA GLU A 30 15.43 26.08 4.92
C GLU A 30 15.52 24.60 4.42
N ASN A 31 14.39 24.06 3.95
CA ASN A 31 14.27 22.70 3.42
C ASN A 31 13.83 22.75 1.94
N ALA A 32 14.69 23.28 1.06
CA ALA A 32 14.37 23.45 -0.35
C ALA A 32 14.59 22.16 -1.14
N TYR A 33 13.59 21.76 -1.90
CA TYR A 33 13.67 20.68 -2.89
C TYR A 33 13.65 21.29 -4.29
N CYS A 34 14.51 20.79 -5.18
CA CYS A 34 14.37 21.15 -6.60
C CYS A 34 13.01 20.68 -7.12
N LEU A 35 12.52 21.29 -8.20
CA LEU A 35 11.23 21.01 -8.81
C LEU A 35 11.02 19.50 -9.05
N ARG A 36 12.08 18.82 -9.45
CA ARG A 36 12.12 17.38 -9.65
C ARG A 36 11.86 16.61 -8.36
N CYS A 37 12.61 16.87 -7.29
CA CYS A 37 12.42 16.19 -6.00
C CYS A 37 11.10 16.57 -5.35
N HIS A 38 10.65 17.80 -5.55
CA HIS A 38 9.32 18.23 -5.14
C HIS A 38 8.23 17.46 -5.88
N ARG A 39 8.35 17.29 -7.20
CA ARG A 39 7.42 16.46 -8.00
C ARG A 39 7.47 15.00 -7.57
N LEU A 40 8.65 14.41 -7.35
CA LEU A 40 8.79 13.03 -6.87
C LEU A 40 8.16 12.85 -5.47
N ARG A 41 8.30 13.83 -4.59
CA ARG A 41 7.74 13.78 -3.23
C ARG A 41 6.23 13.97 -3.21
N ASN A 42 5.71 14.89 -4.02
CA ASN A 42 4.30 15.29 -4.04
C ASN A 42 3.54 14.70 -5.23
N TYR A 43 4.19 13.84 -6.01
CA TYR A 43 3.60 13.27 -7.23
C TYR A 43 2.33 12.48 -6.95
N ASN A 44 2.22 11.87 -5.77
CA ASN A 44 1.02 11.17 -5.32
C ASN A 44 -0.08 12.08 -4.78
N GLU A 45 0.22 13.36 -4.47
CA GLU A 45 -0.78 14.27 -3.87
C GLU A 45 -1.65 14.98 -4.91
N ASN A 46 -1.25 15.02 -6.19
CA ASN A 46 -1.87 15.92 -7.17
C ASN A 46 -2.27 15.33 -8.53
N LYS A 47 -2.17 14.01 -8.76
CA LYS A 47 -2.70 13.38 -9.98
C LYS A 47 -3.33 12.03 -9.65
N GLU A 48 -4.58 12.08 -9.24
CA GLU A 48 -5.50 10.97 -9.34
C GLU A 48 -5.69 10.65 -10.82
N VAL A 49 -5.00 9.62 -11.30
CA VAL A 49 -5.19 9.15 -12.67
C VAL A 49 -6.43 8.27 -12.66
N LEU A 50 -7.45 8.66 -13.39
CA LEU A 50 -8.65 7.87 -13.58
C LEU A 50 -8.25 6.48 -14.08
N LYS A 51 -8.97 5.46 -13.66
CA LYS A 51 -8.71 4.05 -14.01
C LYS A 51 -8.54 3.82 -15.52
N GLU A 52 -9.27 4.56 -16.33
CA GLU A 52 -9.20 4.52 -17.80
C GLU A 52 -7.85 5.01 -18.34
N ASP A 53 -7.30 6.08 -17.78
CA ASP A 53 -6.01 6.62 -18.23
C ASP A 53 -4.86 5.71 -17.81
N TYR A 54 -4.98 5.05 -16.67
CA TYR A 54 -4.02 4.05 -16.24
C TYR A 54 -4.00 2.82 -17.16
N ILE A 55 -5.17 2.34 -17.59
CA ILE A 55 -5.29 1.25 -18.56
C ILE A 55 -4.60 1.65 -19.88
N LYS A 56 -4.79 2.88 -20.35
CA LYS A 56 -4.11 3.40 -21.55
C LYS A 56 -2.58 3.45 -21.38
N ILE A 57 -2.10 3.77 -20.17
CA ILE A 57 -0.68 3.76 -19.84
C ILE A 57 -0.10 2.35 -19.94
N LEU A 58 -0.73 1.39 -19.25
CA LEU A 58 -0.27 0.01 -19.24
C LEU A 58 -0.35 -0.64 -20.63
N SER A 59 -1.38 -0.32 -21.42
CA SER A 59 -1.51 -0.84 -22.79
C SER A 59 -0.41 -0.35 -23.74
N LYS A 60 0.19 0.82 -23.49
CA LYS A 60 1.39 1.26 -24.25
C LYS A 60 2.60 0.37 -23.93
N ILE A 61 2.75 -0.03 -22.67
CA ILE A 61 3.86 -0.90 -22.23
C ILE A 61 3.74 -2.31 -22.85
N CYS A 62 2.53 -2.75 -23.22
CA CYS A 62 2.28 -4.04 -23.86
C CYS A 62 3.07 -4.23 -25.17
N ASN A 63 3.36 -3.15 -25.89
CA ASN A 63 4.08 -3.17 -27.15
C ASN A 63 5.62 -3.00 -27.00
N GLU A 64 6.10 -2.87 -25.79
CA GLU A 64 7.53 -2.74 -25.49
C GLU A 64 8.07 -4.03 -24.88
N ASP A 65 9.33 -4.35 -25.15
CA ASP A 65 10.06 -5.40 -24.42
C ASP A 65 10.59 -4.78 -23.12
N ALA A 66 9.94 -5.10 -22.00
CA ALA A 66 10.19 -4.45 -20.73
C ALA A 66 10.17 -5.43 -19.56
N LEU A 67 10.72 -5.01 -18.42
CA LEU A 67 10.51 -5.65 -17.13
C LEU A 67 9.54 -4.81 -16.31
N ILE A 68 8.52 -5.44 -15.76
CA ILE A 68 7.55 -4.80 -14.88
C ILE A 68 7.90 -5.09 -13.41
N VAL A 69 8.06 -4.04 -12.61
CA VAL A 69 8.18 -4.14 -11.16
C VAL A 69 6.84 -3.74 -10.55
N HIS A 70 6.05 -4.73 -10.18
CA HIS A 70 4.75 -4.53 -9.56
C HIS A 70 4.90 -4.31 -8.06
N ILE A 71 4.71 -3.09 -7.59
CA ILE A 71 4.81 -2.72 -6.18
C ILE A 71 3.46 -2.90 -5.52
N VAL A 72 3.42 -3.68 -4.44
CA VAL A 72 2.23 -3.99 -3.63
C VAL A 72 2.48 -3.67 -2.16
N ASP A 73 1.41 -3.38 -1.44
CA ASP A 73 1.43 -3.20 0.01
C ASP A 73 1.17 -4.53 0.71
N LEU A 74 2.11 -5.04 1.49
CA LEU A 74 1.95 -6.31 2.19
C LEU A 74 0.81 -6.32 3.20
N PHE A 75 0.55 -5.18 3.85
CA PHE A 75 -0.54 -5.08 4.82
C PHE A 75 -1.92 -5.15 4.15
N ASP A 76 -2.06 -4.51 2.99
CA ASP A 76 -3.30 -4.51 2.19
C ASP A 76 -3.08 -5.17 0.82
N PHE A 77 -2.47 -6.37 0.83
CA PHE A 77 -2.01 -7.05 -0.37
C PHE A 77 -3.10 -7.20 -1.43
N SER A 78 -4.23 -7.80 -1.07
CA SER A 78 -5.27 -8.13 -2.05
C SER A 78 -5.97 -6.91 -2.67
N ASN A 79 -5.91 -5.76 -2.01
CA ASN A 79 -6.47 -4.52 -2.53
C ASN A 79 -5.47 -3.74 -3.41
N THR A 80 -4.19 -4.02 -3.23
CA THR A 80 -3.10 -3.35 -3.95
C THR A 80 -2.44 -4.22 -5.00
N PHE A 81 -2.64 -5.53 -4.96
CA PHE A 81 -2.26 -6.44 -6.02
C PHE A 81 -3.23 -6.32 -7.20
N LEU A 82 -2.71 -6.05 -8.38
CA LEU A 82 -3.47 -5.83 -9.61
C LEU A 82 -3.17 -6.95 -10.61
N PRO A 83 -3.94 -8.05 -10.61
CA PRO A 83 -3.70 -9.17 -11.53
C PRO A 83 -3.82 -8.76 -13.00
N GLN A 84 -4.62 -7.72 -13.29
CA GLN A 84 -4.80 -7.17 -14.63
C GLN A 84 -3.52 -6.62 -15.26
N ILE A 85 -2.49 -6.28 -14.44
CA ILE A 85 -1.20 -5.79 -14.94
C ILE A 85 -0.61 -6.77 -15.95
N LYS A 86 -0.62 -8.09 -15.65
CA LYS A 86 -0.09 -9.09 -16.58
C LYS A 86 -0.79 -9.06 -17.93
N ARG A 87 -2.11 -8.94 -17.94
CA ARG A 87 -2.89 -8.83 -19.19
C ARG A 87 -2.65 -7.52 -19.92
N LEU A 88 -2.52 -6.41 -19.19
CA LEU A 88 -2.34 -5.08 -19.76
C LEU A 88 -0.90 -4.81 -20.22
N THR A 89 0.08 -5.51 -19.68
CA THR A 89 1.50 -5.40 -20.09
C THR A 89 1.93 -6.52 -21.05
N GLY A 90 1.02 -7.38 -21.48
CA GLY A 90 1.28 -8.42 -22.46
C GLY A 90 2.19 -9.52 -21.95
N GLN A 91 3.18 -9.91 -22.76
CA GLN A 91 4.15 -10.98 -22.43
C GLN A 91 5.31 -10.50 -21.56
N ASN A 92 5.31 -9.26 -21.13
CA ASN A 92 6.39 -8.70 -20.32
C ASN A 92 6.60 -9.47 -19.02
N ASP A 93 7.85 -9.68 -18.67
CA ASP A 93 8.25 -10.29 -17.42
C ASP A 93 7.89 -9.39 -16.23
N CYS A 94 7.51 -10.00 -15.10
CA CYS A 94 7.11 -9.27 -13.91
C CYS A 94 7.89 -9.74 -12.68
N ILE A 95 8.29 -8.79 -11.82
CA ILE A 95 8.76 -8.98 -10.45
C ILE A 95 7.73 -8.36 -9.51
N ILE A 96 7.44 -9.00 -8.38
CA ILE A 96 6.62 -8.40 -7.32
C ILE A 96 7.55 -7.81 -6.26
N CYS A 97 7.47 -6.50 -6.06
CA CYS A 97 8.07 -5.79 -4.94
C CYS A 97 7.01 -5.63 -3.84
N ALA A 98 7.06 -6.52 -2.85
CA ALA A 98 6.12 -6.53 -1.73
C ALA A 98 6.64 -5.62 -0.61
N ASN A 99 6.17 -4.37 -0.62
CA ASN A 99 6.64 -3.29 0.25
C ASN A 99 5.92 -3.29 1.61
N LYS A 100 6.48 -2.51 2.54
CA LYS A 100 6.00 -2.32 3.91
C LYS A 100 6.13 -3.58 4.79
N ARG A 101 7.19 -4.39 4.58
CA ARG A 101 7.50 -5.55 5.41
C ARG A 101 7.63 -5.18 6.89
N ASP A 102 8.08 -3.95 7.18
CA ASP A 102 8.22 -3.37 8.52
C ASP A 102 6.91 -3.25 9.31
N LEU A 103 5.76 -3.30 8.64
CA LEU A 103 4.44 -3.26 9.28
C LEU A 103 3.98 -4.63 9.78
N LEU A 104 4.43 -5.71 9.17
CA LEU A 104 4.07 -7.06 9.62
C LEU A 104 4.93 -7.49 10.83
N PRO A 105 4.38 -8.32 11.74
CA PRO A 105 5.13 -8.79 12.89
C PRO A 105 6.48 -9.42 12.52
N LYS A 106 7.54 -9.05 13.20
CA LYS A 106 8.90 -9.58 12.98
C LYS A 106 9.00 -11.09 13.23
N SER A 107 8.11 -11.63 14.05
CA SER A 107 8.01 -13.07 14.32
C SER A 107 7.62 -13.92 13.09
N VAL A 108 7.05 -13.29 12.07
CA VAL A 108 6.66 -13.97 10.82
C VAL A 108 7.87 -14.10 9.92
N LYS A 109 8.22 -15.34 9.56
CA LYS A 109 9.35 -15.64 8.67
C LYS A 109 9.08 -15.14 7.25
N ASP A 110 10.07 -14.51 6.64
CA ASP A 110 9.98 -13.94 5.29
C ASP A 110 9.58 -14.97 4.23
N ASN A 111 10.12 -16.19 4.31
CA ASN A 111 9.75 -17.28 3.40
C ASN A 111 8.24 -17.59 3.44
N LYS A 112 7.59 -17.46 4.60
CA LYS A 112 6.13 -17.65 4.71
C LYS A 112 5.38 -16.57 3.94
N ILE A 113 5.83 -15.31 4.07
CA ILE A 113 5.23 -14.17 3.37
C ILE A 113 5.46 -14.28 1.86
N ILE A 114 6.67 -14.64 1.42
CA ILE A 114 6.99 -14.86 0.00
C ILE A 114 6.10 -15.94 -0.60
N ASN A 115 5.96 -17.08 0.09
CA ASN A 115 5.10 -18.18 -0.35
C ASN A 115 3.63 -17.76 -0.44
N PHE A 116 3.14 -16.97 0.55
CA PHE A 116 1.80 -16.39 0.51
C PHE A 116 1.62 -15.49 -0.71
N VAL A 117 2.54 -14.54 -0.96
CA VAL A 117 2.47 -13.62 -2.10
C VAL A 117 2.48 -14.41 -3.42
N ARG A 118 3.34 -15.42 -3.57
CA ARG A 118 3.39 -16.28 -4.75
C ARG A 118 2.10 -17.07 -4.93
N HIS A 119 1.56 -17.63 -3.85
CA HIS A 119 0.30 -18.37 -3.88
C HIS A 119 -0.86 -17.48 -4.33
N MET A 120 -1.01 -16.32 -3.71
CA MET A 120 -2.05 -15.36 -4.08
C MET A 120 -1.94 -14.87 -5.52
N ALA A 121 -0.71 -14.61 -5.99
CA ALA A 121 -0.49 -14.21 -7.38
C ALA A 121 -0.86 -15.35 -8.36
N ASN A 122 -0.51 -16.60 -8.02
CA ASN A 122 -0.82 -17.76 -8.86
C ASN A 122 -2.33 -18.05 -8.96
N LEU A 123 -3.14 -17.72 -7.93
CA LEU A 123 -4.59 -17.83 -8.00
C LEU A 123 -5.20 -16.95 -9.10
N ASP A 124 -4.52 -15.86 -9.46
CA ASP A 124 -4.89 -14.95 -10.54
C ASP A 124 -4.08 -15.18 -11.83
N ASP A 125 -3.46 -16.36 -12.00
CA ASP A 125 -2.58 -16.71 -13.12
C ASP A 125 -1.40 -15.74 -13.33
N PHE A 126 -1.02 -15.00 -12.27
CA PHE A 126 0.08 -14.05 -12.30
C PHE A 126 1.40 -14.73 -11.87
N LYS A 127 2.19 -15.17 -12.86
CA LYS A 127 3.51 -15.77 -12.64
C LYS A 127 4.58 -14.68 -12.55
N ALA A 128 5.02 -14.37 -11.34
CA ALA A 128 6.15 -13.48 -11.13
C ALA A 128 7.48 -14.23 -11.26
N LEU A 129 8.49 -13.61 -11.90
CA LEU A 129 9.86 -14.14 -11.93
C LEU A 129 10.49 -14.17 -10.55
N ASP A 130 10.18 -13.15 -9.75
CA ASP A 130 10.66 -13.05 -8.38
C ASP A 130 9.68 -12.30 -7.49
N VAL A 131 9.83 -12.49 -6.17
CA VAL A 131 9.07 -11.79 -5.13
C VAL A 131 10.06 -11.31 -4.08
N ILE A 132 10.21 -9.99 -3.98
CA ILE A 132 11.13 -9.34 -3.05
C ILE A 132 10.31 -8.62 -1.98
N LEU A 133 10.53 -9.01 -0.72
CA LEU A 133 9.99 -8.27 0.43
C LEU A 133 10.85 -7.05 0.70
N THR A 134 10.26 -5.89 0.77
CA THR A 134 10.98 -4.63 1.00
C THR A 134 10.35 -3.78 2.08
N SER A 135 11.14 -2.89 2.65
CA SER A 135 10.65 -1.73 3.38
C SER A 135 11.37 -0.48 2.89
N ALA A 136 10.66 0.38 2.18
CA ALA A 136 11.21 1.67 1.78
C ALA A 136 11.54 2.56 2.99
N LYS A 137 10.88 2.34 4.13
CA LYS A 137 11.05 3.11 5.35
C LYS A 137 12.33 2.75 6.09
N THR A 138 12.62 1.46 6.23
CA THR A 138 13.81 0.94 6.92
C THR A 138 14.96 0.67 5.98
N LEU A 139 14.76 0.81 4.67
CA LEU A 139 15.68 0.49 3.58
C LEU A 139 16.02 -1.01 3.49
N ASP A 140 15.22 -1.87 4.10
CA ASP A 140 15.43 -3.31 4.07
C ASP A 140 15.22 -3.87 2.65
N ASN A 141 16.13 -4.74 2.22
CA ASN A 141 16.14 -5.48 0.95
C ASN A 141 16.03 -4.59 -0.32
N ILE A 142 16.39 -3.29 -0.22
CA ILE A 142 16.44 -2.41 -1.40
C ILE A 142 17.55 -2.85 -2.36
N THR A 143 18.69 -3.35 -1.83
CA THR A 143 19.76 -3.91 -2.67
C THR A 143 19.28 -5.15 -3.43
N ASP A 144 18.65 -6.08 -2.73
CA ASP A 144 18.14 -7.34 -3.30
C ASP A 144 17.10 -7.04 -4.41
N LEU A 145 16.28 -6.00 -4.21
CA LEU A 145 15.34 -5.54 -5.24
C LEU A 145 16.10 -5.08 -6.49
N VAL A 146 17.14 -4.26 -6.34
CA VAL A 146 17.92 -3.75 -7.47
C VAL A 146 18.70 -4.86 -8.16
N GLU A 147 19.31 -5.78 -7.41
CA GLU A 147 20.00 -6.95 -7.97
C GLU A 147 19.04 -7.82 -8.78
N SER A 148 17.83 -8.07 -8.26
CA SER A 148 16.79 -8.78 -8.98
C SER A 148 16.37 -8.04 -10.27
N ILE A 149 16.21 -6.72 -10.21
CA ILE A 149 15.89 -5.90 -11.38
C ILE A 149 17.01 -6.03 -12.43
N ILE A 150 18.27 -5.85 -12.07
CA ILE A 150 19.41 -5.95 -13.00
C ILE A 150 19.47 -7.34 -13.63
N LYS A 151 19.31 -8.38 -12.82
CA LYS A 151 19.32 -9.79 -13.26
C LYS A 151 18.25 -10.06 -14.33
N TYR A 152 17.04 -9.56 -14.15
CA TYR A 152 15.94 -9.87 -15.04
C TYR A 152 15.67 -8.82 -16.12
N ALA A 153 16.09 -7.57 -15.94
CA ALA A 153 15.93 -6.54 -16.96
C ALA A 153 16.76 -6.84 -18.20
N LYS A 154 18.00 -7.32 -18.07
CA LYS A 154 18.88 -7.67 -19.19
C LYS A 154 18.99 -6.57 -20.24
N GLY A 155 19.07 -5.31 -19.80
CA GLY A 155 19.12 -4.14 -20.67
C GLY A 155 17.78 -3.62 -21.19
N ARG A 156 16.66 -4.28 -20.84
CA ARG A 156 15.30 -3.81 -21.15
C ARG A 156 14.91 -2.62 -20.28
N LYS A 157 13.93 -1.86 -20.72
CA LYS A 157 13.29 -0.84 -19.89
C LYS A 157 12.61 -1.47 -18.68
N VAL A 158 12.62 -0.75 -17.57
CA VAL A 158 12.00 -1.20 -16.31
C VAL A 158 10.89 -0.24 -15.94
N TYR A 159 9.67 -0.74 -15.76
CA TYR A 159 8.52 0.06 -15.35
C TYR A 159 8.12 -0.25 -13.91
N PHE A 160 8.06 0.76 -13.06
CA PHE A 160 7.49 0.66 -11.73
C PHE A 160 5.99 0.93 -11.77
N VAL A 161 5.21 -0.07 -11.37
CA VAL A 161 3.75 -0.10 -11.49
C VAL A 161 3.13 -0.47 -10.15
N GLY A 162 2.03 0.18 -9.77
CA GLY A 162 1.32 -0.14 -8.51
C GLY A 162 0.20 0.85 -8.21
N CYS A 163 -0.61 0.51 -7.21
CA CYS A 163 -1.66 1.37 -6.71
C CYS A 163 -1.10 2.64 -6.05
N ALA A 164 -1.96 3.63 -5.84
CA ALA A 164 -1.64 4.75 -4.97
C ALA A 164 -1.36 4.25 -3.54
N ASN A 165 -0.48 4.93 -2.81
CA ASN A 165 -0.13 4.67 -1.42
C ASN A 165 0.56 3.31 -1.10
N VAL A 166 0.92 2.50 -2.09
CA VAL A 166 1.74 1.28 -1.87
C VAL A 166 3.20 1.59 -1.52
N GLY A 167 3.60 2.85 -1.63
CA GLY A 167 4.97 3.31 -1.37
C GLY A 167 5.88 3.27 -2.59
N LYS A 168 5.33 3.36 -3.82
CA LYS A 168 6.09 3.36 -5.07
C LYS A 168 7.16 4.45 -5.10
N SER A 169 6.78 5.72 -4.86
CA SER A 169 7.74 6.84 -4.77
C SER A 169 8.73 6.68 -3.61
N SER A 170 8.30 6.06 -2.51
CA SER A 170 9.19 5.77 -1.38
C SER A 170 10.25 4.73 -1.74
N ILE A 171 9.90 3.68 -2.49
CA ILE A 171 10.85 2.69 -3.03
C ILE A 171 11.84 3.36 -3.99
N ILE A 172 11.34 4.18 -4.91
CA ILE A 172 12.19 4.94 -5.84
C ILE A 172 13.18 5.81 -5.07
N ASN A 173 12.69 6.59 -4.09
CA ASN A 173 13.56 7.43 -3.26
C ASN A 173 14.56 6.61 -2.44
N ALA A 174 14.19 5.41 -1.96
CA ALA A 174 15.10 4.51 -1.25
C ALA A 174 16.21 4.00 -2.17
N ILE A 175 15.89 3.62 -3.40
CA ILE A 175 16.87 3.24 -4.42
C ILE A 175 17.81 4.42 -4.72
N LEU A 176 17.24 5.59 -5.01
CA LEU A 176 18.02 6.79 -5.32
C LEU A 176 18.96 7.17 -4.19
N LYS A 177 18.46 7.17 -2.95
CA LYS A 177 19.28 7.48 -1.77
C LYS A 177 20.45 6.51 -1.64
N LYS A 178 20.20 5.21 -1.71
CA LYS A 178 21.23 4.20 -1.55
C LYS A 178 22.31 4.30 -2.62
N TYR A 179 21.93 4.54 -3.88
CA TYR A 179 22.87 4.66 -4.99
C TYR A 179 23.57 6.03 -5.07
N SER A 180 22.97 7.13 -4.56
CA SER A 180 23.65 8.43 -4.47
C SER A 180 24.65 8.51 -3.33
N ASP A 181 24.43 7.79 -2.23
CA ASP A 181 25.34 7.77 -1.07
C ASP A 181 26.58 6.88 -1.34
N GLU A 182 26.41 5.81 -2.12
CA GLU A 182 27.50 4.85 -2.41
C GLU A 182 28.38 5.27 -3.60
N ARG A 183 27.86 6.09 -4.52
CA ARG A 183 28.55 6.49 -5.75
C ARG A 183 28.27 7.96 -6.08
N LYS A 184 29.31 8.70 -6.41
CA LYS A 184 29.23 10.10 -6.85
C LYS A 184 28.62 10.27 -8.27
N ASP A 185 27.92 9.28 -8.79
CA ASP A 185 27.50 9.22 -10.18
C ASP A 185 26.15 9.89 -10.44
N VAL A 186 26.09 10.53 -11.60
CA VAL A 186 25.03 11.43 -12.05
C VAL A 186 23.70 10.68 -12.23
N ILE A 187 22.73 10.93 -11.36
CA ILE A 187 21.36 10.52 -11.60
C ILE A 187 20.72 11.54 -12.54
N THR A 188 20.52 11.16 -13.81
CA THR A 188 19.80 12.00 -14.77
C THR A 188 18.33 11.57 -14.85
N THR A 189 17.42 12.52 -14.98
CA THR A 189 16.01 12.24 -15.22
C THR A 189 15.54 13.00 -16.45
N SER A 190 14.74 12.32 -17.26
CA SER A 190 14.08 12.92 -18.39
C SER A 190 12.56 12.73 -18.32
N ASN A 191 11.82 13.73 -18.78
CA ASN A 191 10.41 13.56 -19.07
C ASN A 191 10.30 12.88 -20.44
N ILE A 192 9.50 11.82 -20.54
CA ILE A 192 9.28 11.17 -21.84
C ILE A 192 8.40 12.08 -22.71
N PRO A 193 8.87 12.60 -23.83
CA PRO A 193 8.08 13.47 -24.70
C PRO A 193 6.83 12.74 -25.25
N GLY A 194 5.71 13.45 -25.34
CA GLY A 194 4.47 12.91 -25.91
C GLY A 194 3.57 12.13 -24.94
N THR A 195 3.92 12.05 -23.65
CA THR A 195 3.03 11.51 -22.62
C THR A 195 2.42 12.65 -21.82
N THR A 196 1.12 12.90 -22.00
CA THR A 196 0.35 13.86 -21.21
C THR A 196 0.25 13.47 -19.74
N LEU A 197 0.72 12.28 -19.35
CA LEU A 197 0.53 11.62 -18.05
C LEU A 197 1.80 11.44 -17.21
N GLY A 198 2.90 12.15 -17.57
CA GLY A 198 4.03 12.35 -16.65
C GLY A 198 4.81 11.10 -16.27
N PHE A 199 5.27 10.30 -17.24
CA PHE A 199 6.33 9.32 -17.01
C PHE A 199 7.65 10.04 -16.69
N ILE A 200 8.32 9.59 -15.64
CA ILE A 200 9.64 10.07 -15.28
C ILE A 200 10.61 8.91 -15.48
N GLU A 201 11.52 9.06 -16.45
CA GLU A 201 12.61 8.13 -16.65
C GLU A 201 13.78 8.52 -15.74
N ILE A 202 14.31 7.56 -15.03
CA ILE A 202 15.40 7.72 -14.09
C ILE A 202 16.53 6.80 -14.54
N HIS A 203 17.68 7.38 -14.85
CA HIS A 203 18.85 6.66 -15.29
C HIS A 203 19.81 6.46 -14.13
N LEU A 204 20.16 5.21 -13.87
CA LEU A 204 21.27 4.81 -13.02
C LEU A 204 22.36 4.18 -13.89
N GLU A 205 23.57 4.06 -13.37
CA GLU A 205 24.72 3.53 -14.11
C GLU A 205 24.46 2.19 -14.81
N ASN A 206 23.75 1.29 -14.15
CA ASN A 206 23.55 -0.08 -14.62
C ASN A 206 22.16 -0.38 -15.19
N PHE A 207 21.18 0.50 -15.01
CA PHE A 207 19.83 0.35 -15.56
C PHE A 207 19.07 1.68 -15.49
N SER A 208 18.05 1.79 -16.33
CA SER A 208 17.08 2.89 -16.24
C SER A 208 15.71 2.33 -15.88
N PHE A 209 14.92 3.13 -15.18
CA PHE A 209 13.55 2.77 -14.87
C PHE A 209 12.59 3.94 -15.03
N ILE A 210 11.35 3.60 -15.29
CA ILE A 210 10.27 4.54 -15.57
C ILE A 210 9.25 4.46 -14.44
N ASP A 211 9.05 5.60 -13.77
CA ASP A 211 7.97 5.74 -12.79
C ASP A 211 6.65 5.98 -13.51
N THR A 212 5.64 5.14 -13.23
CA THR A 212 4.29 5.30 -13.74
C THR A 212 3.38 5.94 -12.69
N PRO A 213 2.36 6.70 -13.06
CA PRO A 213 1.35 7.17 -12.11
C PRO A 213 0.76 6.02 -11.30
N GLY A 214 0.41 6.25 -10.02
CA GLY A 214 -0.28 5.24 -9.21
C GLY A 214 -1.73 5.04 -9.68
N VAL A 215 -2.22 3.79 -9.64
CA VAL A 215 -3.66 3.52 -9.84
C VAL A 215 -4.41 4.02 -8.64
N PHE A 216 -5.36 4.89 -8.88
CA PHE A 216 -6.32 5.26 -7.87
C PHE A 216 -7.35 4.13 -7.71
N ASN A 217 -7.53 3.65 -6.50
CA ASN A 217 -8.58 2.70 -6.17
C ASN A 217 -9.73 3.48 -5.50
N GLU A 218 -10.81 3.71 -6.24
CA GLU A 218 -12.00 4.43 -5.77
C GLU A 218 -12.66 3.79 -4.54
N ARG A 219 -12.37 2.51 -4.31
CA ARG A 219 -12.92 1.72 -3.20
C ARG A 219 -12.03 1.73 -1.95
N GLN A 220 -11.25 2.76 -1.74
CA GLN A 220 -10.51 2.94 -0.50
C GLN A 220 -11.28 3.88 0.42
N ILE A 221 -11.41 3.50 1.68
CA ILE A 221 -11.98 4.32 2.77
C ILE A 221 -11.30 5.69 2.89
N VAL A 222 -10.08 5.81 2.35
CA VAL A 222 -9.26 7.03 2.29
C VAL A 222 -10.03 8.24 1.78
N ASN A 223 -10.99 8.03 0.88
CA ASN A 223 -11.69 9.12 0.20
C ASN A 223 -12.84 9.72 1.04
N SER A 224 -13.23 9.03 2.10
CA SER A 224 -14.38 9.42 2.94
C SER A 224 -13.97 9.95 4.31
N LEU A 225 -12.68 9.97 4.61
CA LEU A 225 -12.15 10.31 5.93
C LEU A 225 -11.13 11.45 5.86
N SER A 226 -11.05 12.23 6.93
CA SER A 226 -10.06 13.28 7.10
C SER A 226 -8.62 12.74 7.18
N SER A 227 -7.65 13.59 6.95
CA SER A 227 -6.23 13.25 7.10
C SER A 227 -5.89 12.79 8.53
N GLU A 228 -6.60 13.27 9.55
CA GLU A 228 -6.40 12.85 10.93
C GLU A 228 -6.87 11.40 11.14
N SER A 229 -8.09 11.07 10.71
CA SER A 229 -8.63 9.70 10.79
C SER A 229 -7.80 8.73 9.97
N MET A 230 -7.36 9.13 8.78
CA MET A 230 -6.46 8.35 7.94
C MET A 230 -5.13 8.05 8.61
N ASN A 231 -4.57 9.03 9.33
CA ASN A 231 -3.34 8.85 10.09
C ASN A 231 -3.45 7.81 11.21
N LYS A 232 -4.64 7.57 11.75
CA LYS A 232 -4.90 6.50 12.75
C LYS A 232 -5.09 5.13 12.09
N ILE A 233 -5.72 5.11 10.91
CA ILE A 233 -6.02 3.88 10.16
C ILE A 233 -4.77 3.27 9.54
N MET A 234 -3.92 4.12 8.94
CA MET A 234 -2.70 3.64 8.28
C MET A 234 -1.62 3.28 9.29
N PRO A 235 -1.18 2.01 9.36
CA PRO A 235 -0.13 1.62 10.29
C PRO A 235 1.18 2.36 9.99
N LYS A 236 1.82 2.90 11.03
CA LYS A 236 3.11 3.60 10.94
C LYS A 236 4.27 2.82 11.53
N LYS A 237 3.96 1.76 12.28
CA LYS A 237 4.91 0.90 12.99
C LYS A 237 4.46 -0.54 12.88
N GLU A 238 5.35 -1.47 13.23
CA GLU A 238 5.02 -2.88 13.36
C GLU A 238 3.69 -3.06 14.10
N ILE A 239 2.77 -3.77 13.47
CA ILE A 239 1.44 -4.07 14.02
C ILE A 239 1.62 -5.05 15.17
N LYS A 240 1.01 -4.73 16.30
CA LYS A 240 0.93 -5.59 17.46
C LYS A 240 -0.38 -6.37 17.39
N PRO A 241 -0.35 -7.67 17.07
CA PRO A 241 -1.57 -8.46 17.00
C PRO A 241 -2.30 -8.50 18.34
N ILE A 242 -3.61 -8.33 18.31
CA ILE A 242 -4.45 -8.45 19.50
C ILE A 242 -5.20 -9.78 19.43
N ASN A 243 -4.89 -10.68 20.36
CA ASN A 243 -5.56 -11.97 20.49
C ASN A 243 -6.71 -11.84 21.49
N LEU A 244 -7.92 -12.12 21.04
CA LEU A 244 -9.11 -12.17 21.89
C LEU A 244 -9.72 -13.56 21.84
N GLN A 245 -9.84 -14.17 23.01
CA GLN A 245 -10.68 -15.34 23.19
C GLN A 245 -12.12 -14.86 23.40
N LEU A 246 -13.02 -15.25 22.51
CA LEU A 246 -14.41 -14.84 22.51
C LEU A 246 -15.32 -16.05 22.72
N ASP A 247 -16.40 -15.82 23.45
CA ASP A 247 -17.58 -16.66 23.47
C ASP A 247 -18.58 -16.18 22.41
N SER A 248 -19.46 -17.03 21.92
CA SER A 248 -20.58 -16.61 21.08
C SER A 248 -21.37 -15.47 21.71
N LYS A 249 -22.00 -14.63 20.91
CA LYS A 249 -22.73 -13.42 21.35
C LYS A 249 -21.82 -12.35 21.99
N GLN A 250 -20.55 -12.30 21.58
CA GLN A 250 -19.65 -11.18 21.87
C GLN A 250 -19.37 -10.39 20.61
N THR A 251 -19.11 -9.10 20.79
CA THR A 251 -18.82 -8.12 19.75
C THR A 251 -17.46 -7.48 20.01
N VAL A 252 -16.72 -7.24 18.95
CA VAL A 252 -15.49 -6.44 18.96
C VAL A 252 -15.64 -5.28 17.98
N PHE A 253 -15.47 -4.06 18.48
CA PHE A 253 -15.37 -2.86 17.68
C PHE A 253 -13.92 -2.60 17.27
N ILE A 254 -13.72 -2.21 16.03
CA ILE A 254 -12.46 -1.66 15.49
C ILE A 254 -12.70 -0.16 15.34
N SER A 255 -12.47 0.60 16.43
CA SER A 255 -12.96 1.97 16.57
C SER A 255 -14.45 2.04 16.17
N GLY A 256 -14.89 3.09 15.50
CA GLY A 256 -16.25 3.16 14.93
C GLY A 256 -16.32 2.74 13.46
N LEU A 257 -15.23 2.22 12.88
CA LEU A 257 -15.14 1.92 11.44
C LEU A 257 -15.58 0.51 11.09
N ALA A 258 -15.42 -0.43 12.02
CA ALA A 258 -15.88 -1.79 11.83
C ALA A 258 -16.34 -2.43 13.14
N ARG A 259 -17.25 -3.40 13.02
CA ARG A 259 -17.80 -4.19 14.11
C ARG A 259 -17.81 -5.65 13.71
N PHE A 260 -17.19 -6.47 14.52
CA PHE A 260 -17.13 -7.92 14.40
C PHE A 260 -18.02 -8.55 15.46
N ASP A 261 -19.12 -9.19 15.06
CA ASP A 261 -20.02 -9.90 15.93
C ASP A 261 -19.77 -11.41 15.79
N PHE A 262 -19.36 -12.06 16.86
CA PHE A 262 -19.31 -13.51 16.94
C PHE A 262 -20.69 -14.04 17.25
N VAL A 263 -21.41 -14.49 16.21
CA VAL A 263 -22.83 -14.84 16.29
C VAL A 263 -23.04 -16.23 16.88
N ASP A 264 -22.28 -17.23 16.39
CA ASP A 264 -22.43 -18.62 16.75
C ASP A 264 -21.13 -19.40 16.56
N GLY A 265 -20.88 -20.36 17.45
CA GLY A 265 -19.69 -21.21 17.49
C GLY A 265 -19.20 -21.44 18.91
N ASP A 266 -18.27 -22.39 19.05
CA ASP A 266 -17.62 -22.67 20.32
C ASP A 266 -16.63 -21.53 20.68
N LYS A 267 -16.30 -21.43 21.96
CA LYS A 267 -15.33 -20.48 22.48
C LYS A 267 -14.00 -20.62 21.73
N THR A 268 -13.57 -19.56 21.04
CA THR A 268 -12.38 -19.60 20.19
C THR A 268 -11.57 -18.32 20.21
N ASN A 269 -10.38 -18.35 19.60
CA ASN A 269 -9.46 -17.23 19.53
C ASN A 269 -9.53 -16.56 18.15
N PHE A 270 -9.63 -15.25 18.17
CA PHE A 270 -9.54 -14.39 16.99
C PHE A 270 -8.32 -13.48 17.14
N THR A 271 -7.52 -13.35 16.08
CA THR A 271 -6.36 -12.46 16.06
C THR A 271 -6.63 -11.28 15.17
N PHE A 272 -6.58 -10.08 15.74
CA PHE A 272 -6.87 -8.81 15.07
C PHE A 272 -5.55 -8.13 14.67
N TYR A 273 -5.39 -7.84 13.39
CA TYR A 273 -4.24 -7.15 12.80
C TYR A 273 -4.70 -5.81 12.21
N PHE A 274 -4.65 -4.78 13.03
CA PHE A 274 -5.05 -3.42 12.68
C PHE A 274 -3.98 -2.43 13.11
N SER A 275 -4.07 -1.17 12.64
CA SER A 275 -3.20 -0.12 13.15
C SER A 275 -3.24 -0.06 14.68
N ASN A 276 -2.06 0.11 15.30
CA ASN A 276 -1.97 0.22 16.76
C ASN A 276 -2.68 1.46 17.34
N ASP A 277 -3.03 2.41 16.47
CA ASP A 277 -3.72 3.66 16.83
C ASP A 277 -5.25 3.51 16.76
N LEU A 278 -5.77 2.33 16.34
CA LEU A 278 -7.20 2.01 16.38
C LEU A 278 -7.56 1.28 17.68
N LEU A 279 -8.64 1.72 18.29
CA LEU A 279 -9.18 1.06 19.47
C LEU A 279 -9.84 -0.27 19.10
N ILE A 280 -9.45 -1.36 19.76
CA ILE A 280 -10.11 -2.66 19.69
C ILE A 280 -10.89 -2.85 21.00
N HIS A 281 -12.21 -2.74 20.94
CA HIS A 281 -13.08 -2.74 22.13
C HIS A 281 -14.06 -3.89 22.11
N ARG A 282 -14.00 -4.75 23.15
CA ARG A 282 -14.91 -5.90 23.31
C ARG A 282 -16.11 -5.57 24.18
N THR A 283 -17.29 -6.04 23.77
CA THR A 283 -18.54 -5.95 24.53
C THR A 283 -19.40 -7.19 24.28
N LYS A 284 -20.53 -7.30 25.00
CA LYS A 284 -21.56 -8.29 24.68
C LYS A 284 -22.36 -7.82 23.46
N LEU A 285 -22.85 -8.78 22.66
CA LEU A 285 -23.64 -8.49 21.46
C LEU A 285 -24.93 -7.70 21.81
N GLU A 286 -25.59 -8.04 22.92
CA GLU A 286 -26.81 -7.36 23.42
C GLU A 286 -26.59 -5.87 23.72
N ASN A 287 -25.38 -5.48 24.09
CA ASN A 287 -25.02 -4.11 24.45
C ASN A 287 -24.41 -3.33 23.26
N ALA A 288 -24.10 -4.01 22.17
CA ALA A 288 -23.28 -3.43 21.09
C ALA A 288 -23.96 -2.23 20.42
N ASP A 289 -25.25 -2.32 20.12
CA ASP A 289 -25.98 -1.22 19.46
C ASP A 289 -26.08 0.02 20.34
N ASN A 290 -26.35 -0.18 21.63
CA ASN A 290 -26.43 0.91 22.59
C ASN A 290 -25.05 1.56 22.82
N LEU A 291 -23.99 0.76 22.90
CA LEU A 291 -22.62 1.27 23.02
C LEU A 291 -22.24 2.06 21.76
N PHE A 292 -22.51 1.52 20.58
CA PHE A 292 -22.24 2.23 19.31
C PHE A 292 -22.96 3.58 19.27
N ALA A 293 -24.25 3.62 19.53
CA ALA A 293 -25.04 4.85 19.49
C ALA A 293 -24.55 5.94 20.48
N ARG A 294 -24.04 5.53 21.64
CA ARG A 294 -23.54 6.47 22.66
C ARG A 294 -22.09 6.89 22.48
N GLN A 295 -21.25 6.02 21.92
CA GLN A 295 -19.80 6.16 21.95
C GLN A 295 -19.16 6.39 20.57
N ILE A 296 -19.97 6.38 19.50
CA ILE A 296 -19.47 6.69 18.15
C ILE A 296 -18.89 8.09 18.10
N SER A 297 -17.73 8.24 17.49
CA SER A 297 -16.96 9.48 17.40
C SER A 297 -16.42 10.01 18.74
N GLU A 298 -16.60 9.29 19.83
CA GLU A 298 -16.01 9.58 21.14
C GLU A 298 -14.98 8.49 21.49
N LEU A 299 -15.39 7.47 22.25
CA LEU A 299 -14.56 6.29 22.52
C LEU A 299 -14.22 5.54 21.22
N LEU A 300 -15.21 5.38 20.34
CA LEU A 300 -15.06 4.72 19.05
C LEU A 300 -14.64 5.71 17.94
N ASN A 301 -13.51 6.39 18.13
CA ASN A 301 -12.91 7.30 17.16
C ASN A 301 -11.65 6.67 16.53
N PRO A 302 -11.42 6.72 15.18
CA PRO A 302 -12.29 7.29 14.16
C PRO A 302 -13.58 6.50 13.95
N PRO A 303 -14.64 7.08 13.30
CA PRO A 303 -14.71 8.37 12.64
C PRO A 303 -14.94 9.53 13.61
N THR A 304 -14.70 10.77 13.17
CA THR A 304 -15.13 11.99 13.86
C THR A 304 -16.65 12.19 13.72
N LYS A 305 -17.26 13.12 14.48
CA LYS A 305 -18.70 13.42 14.37
C LYS A 305 -19.09 13.90 12.97
N GLU A 306 -18.24 14.73 12.35
CA GLU A 306 -18.47 15.23 10.99
C GLU A 306 -18.39 14.12 9.95
N GLU A 307 -17.39 13.26 10.07
CA GLU A 307 -17.23 12.09 9.18
C GLU A 307 -18.40 11.12 9.32
N TYR A 308 -18.78 10.80 10.56
CA TYR A 308 -19.87 9.86 10.85
C TYR A 308 -21.18 10.24 10.20
N SER A 309 -21.51 11.54 10.14
CA SER A 309 -22.75 12.02 9.50
C SER A 309 -22.83 11.71 7.99
N ASN A 310 -21.70 11.45 7.36
CA ASN A 310 -21.58 11.17 5.93
C ASN A 310 -21.25 9.70 5.62
N LEU A 311 -21.08 8.85 6.66
CA LEU A 311 -20.73 7.47 6.48
C LEU A 311 -21.98 6.57 6.47
N THR A 312 -22.02 5.66 5.53
CA THR A 312 -23.01 4.57 5.46
C THR A 312 -22.36 3.27 5.86
N TYR A 313 -23.07 2.42 6.60
CA TYR A 313 -22.57 1.13 7.05
C TYR A 313 -23.34 0.00 6.37
N TYR A 314 -22.63 -1.07 6.07
CA TYR A 314 -23.23 -2.30 5.58
C TYR A 314 -22.70 -3.52 6.33
N SER A 315 -23.42 -4.62 6.26
CA SER A 315 -23.07 -5.83 7.00
C SER A 315 -23.03 -7.05 6.08
N ARG A 316 -22.15 -8.00 6.41
CA ARG A 316 -22.12 -9.34 5.81
C ARG A 316 -22.09 -10.39 6.90
N ILE A 317 -22.80 -11.51 6.66
CA ILE A 317 -22.74 -12.71 7.50
C ILE A 317 -21.85 -13.70 6.78
N LEU A 318 -20.90 -14.27 7.49
CA LEU A 318 -19.93 -15.23 6.97
C LEU A 318 -19.90 -16.47 7.87
N ASN A 319 -19.75 -17.63 7.24
CA ASN A 319 -19.60 -18.91 7.93
C ASN A 319 -18.20 -19.45 7.61
N PHE A 320 -17.47 -19.85 8.62
CA PHE A 320 -16.18 -20.51 8.53
C PHE A 320 -16.35 -21.98 8.94
N ASP A 321 -15.80 -22.90 8.18
CA ASP A 321 -15.88 -24.34 8.41
C ASP A 321 -14.83 -24.85 9.41
N GLY A 322 -13.75 -24.08 9.61
CA GLY A 322 -12.63 -24.43 10.47
C GLY A 322 -11.62 -25.40 9.84
N GLU A 323 -11.78 -25.75 8.56
CA GLU A 323 -10.83 -26.65 7.88
C GLU A 323 -9.46 -26.00 7.67
N LYS A 324 -9.47 -24.72 7.37
CA LYS A 324 -8.27 -23.92 7.14
C LYS A 324 -8.29 -22.64 7.97
N LYS A 325 -7.08 -22.17 8.31
CA LYS A 325 -6.87 -20.85 8.91
C LYS A 325 -7.11 -19.78 7.85
N MET A 326 -8.09 -18.90 8.07
CA MET A 326 -8.51 -17.88 7.13
C MET A 326 -8.32 -16.48 7.69
N ASP A 327 -8.04 -15.52 6.83
CA ASP A 327 -8.13 -14.09 7.16
C ASP A 327 -9.44 -13.52 6.62
N LEU A 328 -10.22 -12.88 7.50
CA LEU A 328 -11.27 -11.95 7.13
C LEU A 328 -10.64 -10.59 6.95
N VAL A 329 -10.59 -10.09 5.73
CA VAL A 329 -9.92 -8.85 5.39
C VAL A 329 -10.94 -7.73 5.22
N LEU A 330 -10.63 -6.58 5.83
CA LEU A 330 -11.31 -5.31 5.64
C LEU A 330 -10.34 -4.39 4.88
N SER A 331 -10.57 -4.19 3.57
CA SER A 331 -9.62 -3.49 2.71
C SER A 331 -9.26 -2.10 3.24
N GLY A 332 -7.96 -1.80 3.32
CA GLY A 332 -7.44 -0.55 3.84
C GLY A 332 -7.50 -0.38 5.36
N LEU A 333 -8.18 -1.27 6.11
CA LEU A 333 -8.24 -1.23 7.57
C LEU A 333 -7.34 -2.25 8.24
N GLY A 334 -7.37 -3.51 7.75
CA GLY A 334 -6.67 -4.61 8.37
C GLY A 334 -7.37 -5.95 8.16
N PHE A 335 -7.04 -6.94 9.00
CA PHE A 335 -7.62 -8.27 8.88
C PHE A 335 -7.73 -8.98 10.23
N ILE A 336 -8.60 -9.97 10.27
CA ILE A 336 -8.87 -10.81 11.44
C ILE A 336 -8.61 -12.25 11.04
N THR A 337 -7.70 -12.93 11.74
CA THR A 337 -7.43 -14.34 11.49
C THR A 337 -8.37 -15.21 12.30
N ILE A 338 -9.02 -16.16 11.62
CA ILE A 338 -10.03 -17.07 12.10
C ILE A 338 -9.56 -18.50 11.82
N LYS A 339 -9.58 -19.35 12.86
CA LYS A 339 -9.08 -20.72 12.75
C LYS A 339 -10.20 -21.75 12.82
N ASP A 340 -11.19 -21.52 13.67
CA ASP A 340 -12.17 -22.51 14.04
C ASP A 340 -13.52 -22.29 13.34
N LYS A 341 -14.35 -23.32 13.32
CA LYS A 341 -15.71 -23.23 12.77
C LYS A 341 -16.52 -22.20 13.54
N CYS A 342 -17.06 -21.22 12.81
CA CYS A 342 -17.85 -20.16 13.44
C CYS A 342 -18.75 -19.42 12.42
N LYS A 343 -19.76 -18.75 12.96
CA LYS A 343 -20.59 -17.80 12.23
C LYS A 343 -20.36 -16.41 12.78
N ILE A 344 -19.99 -15.49 11.91
CA ILE A 344 -19.76 -14.10 12.28
C ILE A 344 -20.64 -13.16 11.45
N LYS A 345 -20.94 -11.99 12.01
CA LYS A 345 -21.43 -10.84 11.24
C LYS A 345 -20.38 -9.75 11.31
N ILE A 346 -19.97 -9.25 10.17
CA ILE A 346 -19.07 -8.10 10.07
C ILE A 346 -19.84 -6.92 9.51
N THR A 347 -19.75 -5.78 10.19
CA THR A 347 -20.33 -4.50 9.77
C THR A 347 -19.18 -3.51 9.59
N THR A 348 -19.16 -2.79 8.49
CA THR A 348 -18.13 -1.78 8.22
C THR A 348 -18.66 -0.67 7.32
N VAL A 349 -17.87 0.37 7.17
CA VAL A 349 -18.21 1.53 6.35
C VAL A 349 -18.26 1.14 4.87
N GLU A 350 -19.22 1.69 4.15
CA GLU A 350 -19.33 1.55 2.69
C GLU A 350 -18.04 2.04 2.02
N GLY A 351 -17.58 1.30 1.00
CA GLY A 351 -16.26 1.51 0.39
C GLY A 351 -15.17 0.56 0.90
N VAL A 352 -15.26 0.04 2.13
CA VAL A 352 -14.38 -1.03 2.62
C VAL A 352 -14.84 -2.36 2.04
N ILE A 353 -13.98 -3.06 1.31
CA ILE A 353 -14.33 -4.37 0.74
C ILE A 353 -14.08 -5.44 1.81
N ILE A 354 -15.10 -6.28 2.04
CA ILE A 354 -15.01 -7.46 2.91
C ILE A 354 -14.77 -8.69 2.02
N TYR A 355 -13.68 -9.42 2.27
CA TYR A 355 -13.39 -10.69 1.62
C TYR A 355 -12.61 -11.63 2.54
N THR A 356 -12.50 -12.89 2.15
CA THR A 356 -11.74 -13.91 2.88
C THR A 356 -10.60 -14.42 2.02
N ARG A 357 -9.49 -14.80 2.66
CA ARG A 357 -8.33 -15.43 2.02
C ARG A 357 -7.68 -16.44 2.97
N GLU A 358 -6.81 -17.30 2.46
CA GLU A 358 -5.94 -18.10 3.34
C GLU A 358 -5.06 -17.18 4.19
N ALA A 359 -4.81 -17.58 5.44
CA ALA A 359 -4.16 -16.71 6.40
C ALA A 359 -2.72 -16.38 6.00
N LEU A 360 -2.40 -15.10 6.02
CA LEU A 360 -1.04 -14.58 5.81
C LEU A 360 -0.12 -15.00 6.97
N ILE A 361 -0.63 -14.96 8.22
CA ILE A 361 0.16 -15.16 9.44
C ILE A 361 -0.32 -16.36 10.24
#